data_5806a49fdc09b0cad4c889739f8b0075
#
_entry.id   5806a49fdc09b0cad4c889739f8b0075
#
_cell.length_a   1.000
_cell.length_b   1.000
_cell.length_c   1.000
_cell.angle_alpha   90.00
_cell.angle_beta   90.00
_cell.angle_gamma   90.00
#
_symmetry.space_group_name_H-M   'P 1'
#
loop_
_entity.id
_entity.type
_entity.pdbx_description
1 polymer ?
#
loop_
_entity_poly.entity_id
_entity_poly.type
_entity_poly.pdbx_seq_one_letter_code
_entity_poly.pdbx_strand_id
1 'polypeptide(L)'
;MGLVIAVAILAVLTAAGVTVYIKVRRLSESLLGTPDVTEGINRIRENVSTTPKSVSGMTRLMEPQIKRDFPEFVWEQFKRMSERVLVSALCAITTEDIYKLDREASDEVRQQVLVRIDSNEAAGFTEHFDEIRVHQTEISNYVKRDGRCVISIQSAVEYFYYKTASGKLISGDKEYKKQTRYNMELV
;
A
#
# COMPACT_ATOMS: atom_id res chain seq x y z
N MET A 1 -41.95 -17.99 -36.17
CA MET A 1 -41.78 -17.65 -34.75
C MET A 1 -40.33 -17.84 -34.21
N GLY A 2 -39.62 -18.92 -34.54
CA GLY A 2 -38.28 -19.18 -34.07
C GLY A 2 -37.21 -18.11 -34.39
N LEU A 3 -37.27 -17.53 -35.57
CA LEU A 3 -36.31 -16.53 -36.02
C LEU A 3 -36.43 -15.22 -35.23
N VAL A 4 -37.65 -14.79 -34.88
CA VAL A 4 -37.91 -13.57 -34.11
C VAL A 4 -37.39 -13.74 -32.68
N ILE A 5 -37.56 -14.94 -32.08
CA ILE A 5 -37.03 -15.25 -30.73
C ILE A 5 -35.52 -15.29 -30.76
N ALA A 6 -34.87 -15.86 -31.76
CA ALA A 6 -33.42 -15.91 -31.88
C ALA A 6 -32.80 -14.49 -32.01
N VAL A 7 -33.44 -13.62 -32.82
CA VAL A 7 -32.99 -12.22 -32.95
C VAL A 7 -33.17 -11.44 -31.63
N ALA A 8 -34.26 -11.66 -30.89
CA ALA A 8 -34.50 -11.01 -29.63
C ALA A 8 -33.46 -11.46 -28.55
N ILE A 9 -33.12 -12.76 -28.49
CA ILE A 9 -32.10 -13.28 -27.58
C ILE A 9 -30.73 -12.69 -27.94
N LEU A 10 -30.37 -12.63 -29.23
CA LEU A 10 -29.11 -12.05 -29.67
C LEU A 10 -29.02 -10.56 -29.31
N ALA A 11 -30.09 -9.79 -29.46
CA ALA A 11 -30.16 -8.39 -29.07
C ALA A 11 -29.99 -8.17 -27.56
N VAL A 12 -30.57 -9.03 -26.73
CA VAL A 12 -30.41 -8.99 -25.27
C VAL A 12 -28.99 -9.33 -24.85
N LEU A 13 -28.37 -10.34 -25.47
CA LEU A 13 -27.00 -10.75 -25.18
C LEU A 13 -25.99 -9.66 -25.58
N THR A 14 -26.20 -9.01 -26.74
CA THR A 14 -25.34 -7.90 -27.17
C THR A 14 -25.51 -6.68 -26.26
N ALA A 15 -26.72 -6.33 -25.86
CA ALA A 15 -26.96 -5.21 -24.92
C ALA A 15 -26.34 -5.48 -23.54
N ALA A 16 -26.45 -6.72 -23.04
CA ALA A 16 -25.81 -7.15 -21.78
C ALA A 16 -24.28 -7.08 -21.91
N GLY A 17 -23.69 -7.57 -23.00
CA GLY A 17 -22.26 -7.51 -23.28
C GLY A 17 -21.72 -6.09 -23.32
N VAL A 18 -22.41 -5.17 -24.00
CA VAL A 18 -22.06 -3.76 -24.08
C VAL A 18 -22.14 -3.09 -22.69
N THR A 19 -23.16 -3.43 -21.90
CA THR A 19 -23.31 -2.87 -20.53
C THR A 19 -22.19 -3.32 -19.61
N VAL A 20 -21.81 -4.59 -19.66
CA VAL A 20 -20.68 -5.14 -18.91
C VAL A 20 -19.37 -4.48 -19.36
N TYR A 21 -19.14 -4.37 -20.66
CA TYR A 21 -17.95 -3.71 -21.23
C TYR A 21 -17.81 -2.27 -20.74
N ILE A 22 -18.91 -1.46 -20.77
CA ILE A 22 -18.89 -0.07 -20.32
C ILE A 22 -18.61 0.01 -18.82
N LYS A 23 -19.20 -0.89 -17.99
CA LYS A 23 -18.93 -0.94 -16.55
C LYS A 23 -17.48 -1.31 -16.25
N VAL A 24 -16.93 -2.32 -16.92
CA VAL A 24 -15.52 -2.72 -16.75
C VAL A 24 -14.59 -1.59 -17.17
N ARG A 25 -14.86 -0.93 -18.30
CA ARG A 25 -14.08 0.21 -18.77
C ARG A 25 -14.09 1.37 -17.76
N ARG A 26 -15.25 1.75 -17.22
CA ARG A 26 -15.37 2.81 -16.20
C ARG A 26 -14.66 2.43 -14.90
N LEU A 27 -14.73 1.16 -14.49
CA LEU A 27 -14.03 0.66 -13.31
C LEU A 27 -12.52 0.71 -13.54
N SER A 28 -12.04 0.33 -14.71
CA SER A 28 -10.64 0.41 -15.10
C SER A 28 -10.12 1.86 -15.12
N GLU A 29 -10.86 2.79 -15.69
CA GLU A 29 -10.53 4.22 -15.66
C GLU A 29 -10.45 4.76 -14.22
N SER A 30 -11.39 4.34 -13.36
CA SER A 30 -11.46 4.79 -11.96
C SER A 30 -10.34 4.20 -11.08
N LEU A 31 -9.92 2.95 -11.31
CA LEU A 31 -8.96 2.24 -10.47
C LEU A 31 -7.53 2.27 -11.03
N LEU A 32 -7.38 2.25 -12.34
CA LEU A 32 -6.11 2.08 -13.04
C LEU A 32 -5.70 3.33 -13.85
N GLY A 33 -6.59 4.32 -13.96
CA GLY A 33 -6.35 5.55 -14.72
C GLY A 33 -6.29 5.33 -16.24
N THR A 34 -6.66 4.15 -16.74
CA THR A 34 -6.72 3.82 -18.17
C THR A 34 -7.98 3.03 -18.51
N PRO A 35 -8.56 3.23 -19.70
CA PRO A 35 -9.75 2.48 -20.14
C PRO A 35 -9.45 1.02 -20.51
N ASP A 36 -8.18 0.65 -20.63
CA ASP A 36 -7.72 -0.72 -20.94
C ASP A 36 -7.16 -1.38 -19.68
N VAL A 37 -7.82 -2.47 -19.24
CA VAL A 37 -7.42 -3.26 -18.07
C VAL A 37 -6.02 -3.84 -18.26
N THR A 38 -5.68 -4.29 -19.47
CA THR A 38 -4.38 -4.90 -19.77
C THR A 38 -3.25 -3.87 -19.70
N GLU A 39 -3.48 -2.67 -20.22
CA GLU A 39 -2.55 -1.56 -20.12
C GLU A 39 -2.40 -1.06 -18.68
N GLY A 40 -3.50 -0.99 -17.93
CA GLY A 40 -3.49 -0.64 -16.51
C GLY A 40 -2.70 -1.63 -15.68
N ILE A 41 -2.88 -2.93 -15.90
CA ILE A 41 -2.11 -3.99 -15.23
C ILE A 41 -0.63 -3.92 -15.64
N ASN A 42 -0.33 -3.68 -16.92
CA ASN A 42 1.05 -3.55 -17.39
C ASN A 42 1.72 -2.30 -16.79
N ARG A 43 1.03 -1.17 -16.71
CA ARG A 43 1.54 0.04 -16.02
C ARG A 43 1.79 -0.20 -14.53
N ILE A 44 0.91 -0.93 -13.84
CA ILE A 44 1.14 -1.34 -12.46
C ILE A 44 2.35 -2.26 -12.38
N ARG A 45 2.47 -3.22 -13.28
CA ARG A 45 3.59 -4.17 -13.35
C ARG A 45 4.91 -3.48 -13.70
N GLU A 46 4.91 -2.52 -14.64
CA GLU A 46 6.06 -1.67 -14.95
C GLU A 46 6.41 -0.74 -13.79
N ASN A 47 5.43 -0.11 -13.14
CA ASN A 47 5.68 0.71 -11.95
C ASN A 47 6.15 -0.11 -10.75
N VAL A 48 5.83 -1.38 -10.67
CA VAL A 48 6.34 -2.33 -9.66
C VAL A 48 7.73 -2.85 -10.05
N SER A 49 8.01 -3.04 -11.34
CA SER A 49 9.32 -3.50 -11.83
C SER A 49 10.32 -2.36 -12.02
N THR A 50 9.85 -1.16 -12.32
CA THR A 50 10.63 0.08 -12.28
C THR A 50 10.49 0.74 -10.92
N THR A 51 11.04 0.11 -9.89
CA THR A 51 11.59 0.90 -8.78
C THR A 51 12.59 1.84 -9.45
N PRO A 52 12.37 3.16 -9.45
CA PRO A 52 13.35 4.04 -10.08
C PRO A 52 14.68 3.71 -9.45
N LYS A 53 15.68 3.37 -10.23
CA LYS A 53 17.09 3.27 -9.79
C LYS A 53 17.52 4.56 -9.07
N SER A 54 16.75 5.64 -9.20
CA SER A 54 16.88 6.91 -8.52
C SER A 54 16.66 6.86 -7.01
N VAL A 55 15.85 5.95 -6.45
CA VAL A 55 15.62 5.94 -4.98
C VAL A 55 16.83 5.36 -4.24
N SER A 56 17.45 4.30 -4.74
CA SER A 56 18.70 3.78 -4.15
C SER A 56 19.85 4.79 -4.24
N GLY A 57 19.81 5.69 -5.22
CA GLY A 57 20.72 6.83 -5.31
C GLY A 57 20.45 7.93 -4.30
N MET A 58 19.20 8.12 -3.86
CA MET A 58 18.83 9.22 -2.95
C MET A 58 19.40 9.02 -1.55
N THR A 59 19.39 7.82 -0.98
CA THR A 59 20.04 7.53 0.30
C THR A 59 21.51 7.95 0.25
N ARG A 60 22.23 7.57 -0.81
CA ARG A 60 23.64 7.88 -0.99
C ARG A 60 23.91 9.40 -1.11
N LEU A 61 22.95 10.16 -1.64
CA LEU A 61 23.06 11.62 -1.77
C LEU A 61 22.66 12.34 -0.47
N MET A 62 21.65 11.85 0.24
CA MET A 62 21.10 12.52 1.42
C MET A 62 21.86 12.17 2.71
N GLU A 63 22.35 10.94 2.86
CA GLU A 63 23.07 10.51 4.06
C GLU A 63 24.26 11.43 4.43
N PRO A 64 25.14 11.87 3.49
CA PRO A 64 26.21 12.81 3.82
C PRO A 64 25.71 14.20 4.25
N GLN A 65 24.54 14.62 3.78
CA GLN A 65 23.93 15.88 4.18
C GLN A 65 23.36 15.77 5.60
N ILE A 66 22.66 14.67 5.90
CA ILE A 66 22.13 14.40 7.23
C ILE A 66 23.27 14.29 8.24
N LYS A 67 24.34 13.57 7.93
CA LYS A 67 25.53 13.43 8.80
C LYS A 67 26.27 14.75 9.07
N ARG A 68 26.20 15.73 8.18
CA ARG A 68 26.74 17.07 8.45
C ARG A 68 25.94 17.82 9.51
N ASP A 69 24.63 17.64 9.48
CA ASP A 69 23.72 18.27 10.45
C ASP A 69 23.62 17.47 11.76
N PHE A 70 23.77 16.14 11.68
CA PHE A 70 23.69 15.17 12.78
C PHE A 70 24.84 14.16 12.66
N PRO A 71 26.02 14.43 13.21
CA PRO A 71 27.19 13.55 13.11
C PRO A 71 26.95 12.14 13.65
N GLU A 72 26.05 11.97 14.63
CA GLU A 72 25.65 10.70 15.25
C GLU A 72 24.66 9.89 14.40
N PHE A 73 24.19 10.44 13.28
CA PHE A 73 23.24 9.76 12.43
C PHE A 73 23.86 8.50 11.79
N VAL A 74 23.25 7.35 12.05
CA VAL A 74 23.62 6.05 11.48
C VAL A 74 22.43 5.48 10.70
N TRP A 75 22.49 5.55 9.36
CA TRP A 75 21.40 5.13 8.49
C TRP A 75 20.86 3.74 8.80
N GLU A 76 21.74 2.75 9.00
CA GLU A 76 21.34 1.37 9.25
C GLU A 76 20.52 1.20 10.55
N GLN A 77 20.74 2.04 11.57
CA GLN A 77 19.95 2.03 12.80
C GLN A 77 18.55 2.58 12.56
N PHE A 78 18.46 3.73 11.90
CA PHE A 78 17.19 4.37 11.54
C PHE A 78 16.37 3.52 10.58
N LYS A 79 17.00 2.90 9.60
CA LYS A 79 16.39 1.95 8.69
C LYS A 79 15.72 0.79 9.46
N ARG A 80 16.46 0.11 10.33
CA ARG A 80 15.93 -1.00 11.14
C ARG A 80 14.80 -0.56 12.06
N MET A 81 14.92 0.62 12.67
CA MET A 81 13.87 1.20 13.51
C MET A 81 12.59 1.44 12.69
N SER A 82 12.70 2.10 11.54
CA SER A 82 11.56 2.38 10.65
C SER A 82 10.90 1.10 10.17
N GLU A 83 11.68 0.08 9.80
CA GLU A 83 11.15 -1.22 9.39
C GLU A 83 10.41 -1.93 10.53
N ARG A 84 10.93 -1.90 11.77
CA ARG A 84 10.25 -2.45 12.94
C ARG A 84 8.94 -1.73 13.23
N VAL A 85 8.95 -0.39 13.24
CA VAL A 85 7.74 0.42 13.45
C VAL A 85 6.69 0.09 12.40
N LEU A 86 7.07 0.03 11.11
CA LEU A 86 6.16 -0.31 10.02
C LEU A 86 5.55 -1.71 10.16
N VAL A 87 6.39 -2.72 10.40
CA VAL A 87 5.92 -4.10 10.57
C VAL A 87 5.03 -4.22 11.80
N SER A 88 5.41 -3.59 12.92
CA SER A 88 4.61 -3.61 14.15
C SER A 88 3.26 -2.91 13.98
N ALA A 89 3.20 -1.83 13.20
CA ALA A 89 1.93 -1.15 12.89
C ALA A 89 0.97 -2.05 12.08
N LEU A 90 1.49 -2.74 11.07
CA LEU A 90 0.69 -3.70 10.29
C LEU A 90 0.24 -4.90 11.15
N CYS A 91 1.11 -5.39 12.03
CA CYS A 91 0.76 -6.44 13.00
C CYS A 91 -0.30 -5.96 14.01
N ALA A 92 -0.20 -4.73 14.52
CA ALA A 92 -1.17 -4.16 15.45
C ALA A 92 -2.57 -4.06 14.81
N ILE A 93 -2.65 -3.66 13.53
CA ILE A 93 -3.92 -3.62 12.78
C ILE A 93 -4.48 -5.03 12.59
N THR A 94 -3.62 -6.00 12.22
CA THR A 94 -4.04 -7.40 12.01
C THR A 94 -4.58 -8.06 13.27
N THR A 95 -3.97 -7.76 14.41
CA THR A 95 -4.36 -8.34 15.71
C THR A 95 -5.36 -7.49 16.49
N GLU A 96 -5.71 -6.31 15.95
CA GLU A 96 -6.57 -5.31 16.62
C GLU A 96 -6.03 -4.93 18.01
N ASP A 97 -4.69 -4.96 18.17
CA ASP A 97 -4.00 -4.76 19.44
C ASP A 97 -2.91 -3.69 19.33
N ILE A 98 -3.18 -2.50 19.84
CA ILE A 98 -2.23 -1.36 19.82
C ILE A 98 -0.95 -1.63 20.61
N TYR A 99 -0.95 -2.57 21.58
CA TYR A 99 0.24 -2.91 22.35
C TYR A 99 1.29 -3.67 21.54
N LYS A 100 0.94 -4.15 20.34
CA LYS A 100 1.88 -4.72 19.36
C LYS A 100 2.71 -3.67 18.63
N LEU A 101 2.29 -2.39 18.68
CA LEU A 101 3.03 -1.30 18.06
C LEU A 101 4.36 -1.07 18.78
N ASP A 102 5.43 -0.92 17.99
CA ASP A 102 6.78 -0.64 18.52
C ASP A 102 6.79 0.64 19.38
N ARG A 103 7.61 0.65 20.42
CA ARG A 103 7.73 1.79 21.36
C ARG A 103 8.32 3.04 20.71
N GLU A 104 9.12 2.87 19.67
CA GLU A 104 9.71 3.95 18.88
C GLU A 104 8.71 4.64 17.93
N ALA A 105 7.48 4.11 17.83
CA ALA A 105 6.42 4.75 17.06
C ALA A 105 5.98 6.06 17.76
N SER A 106 5.88 7.15 16.98
CA SER A 106 5.38 8.42 17.48
C SER A 106 3.90 8.34 17.89
N ASP A 107 3.44 9.34 18.65
CA ASP A 107 2.02 9.44 19.02
C ASP A 107 1.11 9.59 17.81
N GLU A 108 1.57 10.26 16.73
CA GLU A 108 0.83 10.38 15.48
C GLU A 108 0.64 9.02 14.80
N VAL A 109 1.68 8.20 14.73
CA VAL A 109 1.58 6.83 14.19
C VAL A 109 0.65 5.99 15.05
N ARG A 110 0.76 6.09 16.37
CA ARG A 110 -0.13 5.41 17.32
C ARG A 110 -1.58 5.79 17.08
N GLN A 111 -1.89 7.07 16.93
CA GLN A 111 -3.25 7.54 16.65
C GLN A 111 -3.75 7.04 15.28
N GLN A 112 -2.91 7.05 14.26
CA GLN A 112 -3.29 6.53 12.94
C GLN A 112 -3.64 5.02 12.99
N VAL A 113 -2.88 4.23 13.74
CA VAL A 113 -3.14 2.80 13.93
C VAL A 113 -4.44 2.58 14.70
N LEU A 114 -4.68 3.32 15.80
CA LEU A 114 -5.93 3.27 16.57
C LEU A 114 -7.13 3.61 15.71
N VAL A 115 -7.09 4.75 15.00
CA VAL A 115 -8.19 5.15 14.10
C VAL A 115 -8.46 4.08 13.05
N ARG A 116 -7.43 3.40 12.57
CA ARG A 116 -7.59 2.30 11.60
C ARG A 116 -8.28 1.09 12.22
N ILE A 117 -7.87 0.69 13.42
CA ILE A 117 -8.49 -0.42 14.18
C ILE A 117 -9.96 -0.10 14.45
N ASP A 118 -10.24 1.07 15.04
CA ASP A 118 -11.62 1.51 15.36
C ASP A 118 -12.52 1.57 14.12
N SER A 119 -11.96 2.05 12.99
CA SER A 119 -12.70 2.11 11.72
C SER A 119 -13.03 0.73 11.17
N ASN A 120 -12.12 -0.24 11.31
CA ASN A 120 -12.34 -1.61 10.89
C ASN A 120 -13.40 -2.28 11.77
N GLU A 121 -13.32 -2.08 13.09
CA GLU A 121 -14.30 -2.60 14.06
C GLU A 121 -15.69 -2.03 13.78
N ALA A 122 -15.81 -0.70 13.61
CA ALA A 122 -17.06 -0.05 13.26
C ALA A 122 -17.67 -0.53 11.94
N ALA A 123 -16.81 -0.91 10.98
CA ALA A 123 -17.23 -1.48 9.70
C ALA A 123 -17.48 -3.00 9.75
N GLY A 124 -17.24 -3.65 10.88
CA GLY A 124 -17.50 -5.07 11.13
C GLY A 124 -16.58 -6.04 10.38
N PHE A 125 -15.34 -5.64 10.12
CA PHE A 125 -14.34 -6.50 9.50
C PHE A 125 -12.97 -6.35 10.15
N THR A 126 -12.15 -7.40 10.04
CA THR A 126 -10.73 -7.39 10.42
C THR A 126 -9.84 -7.33 9.18
N GLU A 127 -8.84 -6.49 9.18
CA GLU A 127 -7.78 -6.42 8.17
C GLU A 127 -6.62 -7.35 8.54
N HIS A 128 -6.13 -8.11 7.56
CA HIS A 128 -5.02 -9.03 7.75
C HIS A 128 -3.84 -8.65 6.83
N PHE A 129 -2.66 -8.63 7.43
CA PHE A 129 -1.38 -8.48 6.76
C PHE A 129 -0.50 -9.64 7.20
N ASP A 130 -0.46 -10.71 6.39
CA ASP A 130 0.27 -11.93 6.73
C ASP A 130 1.58 -12.03 5.96
N GLU A 131 2.56 -12.70 6.55
CA GLU A 131 3.90 -12.89 5.98
C GLU A 131 4.55 -11.59 5.50
N ILE A 132 4.52 -10.56 6.33
CA ILE A 132 5.07 -9.24 6.02
C ILE A 132 6.57 -9.35 5.78
N ARG A 133 7.03 -8.90 4.62
CA ARG A 133 8.45 -8.85 4.26
C ARG A 133 8.81 -7.46 3.72
N VAL A 134 9.75 -6.80 4.37
CA VAL A 134 10.33 -5.56 3.87
C VAL A 134 11.48 -5.91 2.93
N HIS A 135 11.41 -5.44 1.69
CA HIS A 135 12.43 -5.72 0.67
C HIS A 135 13.48 -4.62 0.59
N GLN A 136 13.04 -3.36 0.68
CA GLN A 136 13.90 -2.22 0.47
C GLN A 136 13.37 -1.03 1.26
N THR A 137 14.26 -0.35 1.96
CA THR A 137 13.97 0.90 2.68
C THR A 137 15.05 1.92 2.32
N GLU A 138 14.62 3.09 1.85
CA GLU A 138 15.49 4.14 1.34
C GLU A 138 15.05 5.52 1.84
N ILE A 139 16.01 6.42 2.00
CA ILE A 139 15.73 7.83 2.20
C ILE A 139 15.21 8.40 0.88
N SER A 140 14.01 8.97 0.90
CA SER A 140 13.41 9.60 -0.28
C SER A 140 13.59 11.11 -0.29
N ASN A 141 13.69 11.74 0.88
CA ASN A 141 13.89 13.19 1.01
C ASN A 141 14.50 13.56 2.37
N TYR A 142 15.16 14.72 2.42
CA TYR A 142 15.63 15.35 3.63
C TYR A 142 15.36 16.85 3.57
N VAL A 143 14.69 17.39 4.56
CA VAL A 143 14.35 18.80 4.66
C VAL A 143 14.70 19.32 6.06
N LYS A 144 15.46 20.43 6.09
CA LYS A 144 15.73 21.18 7.32
C LYS A 144 15.13 22.57 7.20
N ARG A 145 14.15 22.89 8.03
CA ARG A 145 13.51 24.21 8.08
C ARG A 145 13.19 24.57 9.53
N ASP A 146 13.44 25.84 9.89
CA ASP A 146 12.98 26.45 11.16
C ASP A 146 13.29 25.62 12.42
N GLY A 147 14.50 25.03 12.47
CA GLY A 147 14.93 24.20 13.60
C GLY A 147 14.32 22.79 13.63
N ARG A 148 13.53 22.41 12.63
CA ARG A 148 13.02 21.04 12.45
C ARG A 148 13.71 20.35 11.29
N CYS A 149 13.94 19.04 11.47
CA CYS A 149 14.49 18.20 10.43
C CYS A 149 13.50 17.07 10.15
N VAL A 150 13.19 16.88 8.88
CA VAL A 150 12.31 15.78 8.43
C VAL A 150 13.08 14.93 7.45
N ILE A 151 13.22 13.65 7.77
CA ILE A 151 13.76 12.62 6.88
C ILE A 151 12.59 11.79 6.39
N SER A 152 12.27 11.89 5.11
CA SER A 152 11.23 11.04 4.49
C SER A 152 11.87 9.74 4.03
N ILE A 153 11.25 8.63 4.40
CA ILE A 153 11.69 7.26 4.12
C ILE A 153 10.60 6.57 3.31
N GLN A 154 11.01 5.78 2.33
CA GLN A 154 10.12 4.92 1.56
C GLN A 154 10.52 3.46 1.74
N SER A 155 9.57 2.61 2.14
CA SER A 155 9.75 1.17 2.29
C SER A 155 8.88 0.39 1.30
N ALA A 156 9.49 -0.53 0.56
CA ALA A 156 8.79 -1.50 -0.27
C ALA A 156 8.51 -2.75 0.54
N VAL A 157 7.24 -3.11 0.69
CA VAL A 157 6.77 -4.20 1.54
C VAL A 157 5.90 -5.15 0.76
N GLU A 158 6.05 -6.43 1.02
CA GLU A 158 5.26 -7.52 0.46
C GLU A 158 4.55 -8.26 1.58
N TYR A 159 3.27 -8.60 1.39
CA TYR A 159 2.44 -9.33 2.34
C TYR A 159 1.21 -9.92 1.65
N PHE A 160 0.57 -10.92 2.27
CA PHE A 160 -0.80 -11.28 1.91
C PHE A 160 -1.77 -10.29 2.56
N TYR A 161 -2.66 -9.73 1.75
CA TYR A 161 -3.64 -8.76 2.22
C TYR A 161 -5.04 -9.24 1.96
N TYR A 162 -5.81 -9.37 3.02
CA TYR A 162 -7.21 -9.73 2.94
C TYR A 162 -8.01 -9.18 4.13
N LYS A 163 -9.33 -9.16 3.98
CA LYS A 163 -10.28 -8.76 5.02
C LYS A 163 -11.24 -9.90 5.31
N THR A 164 -11.58 -10.06 6.59
CA THR A 164 -12.56 -11.04 7.04
C THR A 164 -13.68 -10.37 7.83
N ALA A 165 -14.92 -10.85 7.67
CA ALA A 165 -16.04 -10.50 8.53
C ALA A 165 -16.68 -11.80 9.03
N SER A 166 -16.88 -11.94 10.34
CA SER A 166 -17.36 -13.16 10.98
C SER A 166 -16.58 -14.42 10.53
N GLY A 167 -15.26 -14.30 10.37
CA GLY A 167 -14.35 -15.38 9.96
C GLY A 167 -14.37 -15.72 8.47
N LYS A 168 -15.22 -15.05 7.65
CA LYS A 168 -15.31 -15.29 6.20
C LYS A 168 -14.52 -14.24 5.44
N LEU A 169 -13.81 -14.65 4.40
CA LEU A 169 -13.12 -13.75 3.48
C LEU A 169 -14.15 -12.88 2.74
N ILE A 170 -14.01 -11.56 2.85
CA ILE A 170 -14.89 -10.57 2.17
C ILE A 170 -14.15 -9.78 1.09
N SER A 171 -12.82 -9.67 1.17
CA SER A 171 -12.01 -8.93 0.21
C SER A 171 -10.55 -9.35 0.32
N GLY A 172 -9.78 -9.14 -0.76
CA GLY A 172 -8.36 -9.43 -0.81
C GLY A 172 -8.07 -10.88 -1.19
N ASP A 173 -6.82 -11.30 -1.01
CA ASP A 173 -6.33 -12.60 -1.45
C ASP A 173 -5.36 -13.21 -0.42
N LYS A 174 -5.48 -14.52 -0.17
CA LYS A 174 -4.60 -15.29 0.71
C LYS A 174 -3.51 -16.07 -0.05
N GLU A 175 -3.60 -16.12 -1.36
CA GLU A 175 -2.69 -16.90 -2.22
C GLU A 175 -1.68 -16.00 -2.95
N TYR A 176 -2.05 -14.73 -3.21
CA TYR A 176 -1.21 -13.78 -3.93
C TYR A 176 -0.75 -12.65 -3.02
N LYS A 177 0.56 -12.46 -2.97
CA LYS A 177 1.16 -11.38 -2.19
C LYS A 177 0.97 -10.04 -2.90
N LYS A 178 0.62 -9.04 -2.11
CA LYS A 178 0.53 -7.65 -2.53
C LYS A 178 1.85 -6.95 -2.22
N GLN A 179 2.35 -6.19 -3.17
CA GLN A 179 3.47 -5.28 -2.93
C GLN A 179 2.96 -3.84 -2.79
N THR A 180 3.44 -3.15 -1.78
CA THR A 180 3.03 -1.78 -1.47
C THR A 180 4.25 -0.97 -1.01
N ARG A 181 4.23 0.33 -1.31
CA ARG A 181 5.23 1.28 -0.78
C ARG A 181 4.61 2.09 0.34
N TYR A 182 5.30 2.15 1.46
CA TYR A 182 4.94 2.99 2.59
C TYR A 182 5.91 4.16 2.69
N ASN A 183 5.35 5.36 2.87
CA ASN A 183 6.11 6.55 3.16
C ASN A 183 6.02 6.82 4.67
N MET A 184 7.16 7.08 5.29
CA MET A 184 7.30 7.40 6.70
C MET A 184 8.13 8.66 6.84
N GLU A 185 7.91 9.39 7.91
CA GLU A 185 8.69 10.58 8.25
C GLU A 185 9.28 10.41 9.65
N LEU A 186 10.56 10.74 9.77
CA LEU A 186 11.27 10.91 11.02
C LEU A 186 11.41 12.41 11.27
N VAL A 187 10.94 12.88 12.42
CA VAL A 187 10.93 14.30 12.81
C VAL A 187 11.78 14.50 14.05
#